data_98854a4894869cf32764d071170cc8ee
#
_entry.id   98854a4894869cf32764d071170cc8ee
#
_cell.length_a   1.000
_cell.length_b   1.000
_cell.length_c   1.000
_cell.angle_alpha   90.00
_cell.angle_beta   90.00
_cell.angle_gamma   90.00
#
_symmetry.space_group_name_H-M   'P 1'
#
loop_
_entity.id
_entity.type
_entity.pdbx_description
1 polymer ?
#
loop_
_entity_poly.entity_id
_entity_poly.type
_entity_poly.pdbx_seq_one_letter_code
_entity_poly.pdbx_strand_id
1 'polypeptide(L)'
;PGSQLVLFGETAHREVCKAALQKWITRKARMHLLPWLRSVSHELHLPFEDASIRRQKTRWGSCSATKTISLNCKLLFLPSHLVRYILIHELCHTIHLNHSRQFWSLVGSYEPDYRQLDDSLRDARLY
;
A
#
# COMPACT_ATOMS: atom_id res chain seq x y z
N PRO A 1 -11.86 10.44 42.77
CA PRO A 1 -12.68 10.74 41.61
C PRO A 1 -12.00 11.69 40.63
N GLY A 2 -11.21 12.64 41.14
CA GLY A 2 -10.49 13.55 40.25
C GLY A 2 -9.47 12.87 39.37
N SER A 3 -8.73 11.90 39.93
CA SER A 3 -7.73 11.16 39.16
C SER A 3 -8.38 10.26 38.10
N GLN A 4 -9.55 9.71 38.40
CA GLN A 4 -10.28 8.89 37.41
C GLN A 4 -10.78 9.75 36.25
N LEU A 5 -11.23 10.95 36.51
CA LEU A 5 -11.66 11.89 35.47
C LEU A 5 -10.48 12.30 34.56
N VAL A 6 -9.32 12.54 35.18
CA VAL A 6 -8.11 12.88 34.44
C VAL A 6 -7.70 11.73 33.53
N LEU A 7 -7.70 10.50 34.04
CA LEU A 7 -7.35 9.31 33.24
C LEU A 7 -8.33 9.11 32.09
N PHE A 8 -9.62 9.30 32.34
CA PHE A 8 -10.64 9.19 31.30
C PHE A 8 -10.43 10.23 30.21
N GLY A 9 -10.15 11.48 30.60
CA GLY A 9 -9.88 12.55 29.64
C GLY A 9 -8.63 12.29 28.82
N GLU A 10 -7.56 11.78 29.43
CA GLU A 10 -6.34 11.43 28.71
C GLU A 10 -6.57 10.31 27.70
N THR A 11 -7.35 9.29 28.07
CA THR A 11 -7.68 8.19 27.17
C THR A 11 -8.49 8.67 25.98
N ALA A 12 -9.50 9.50 26.22
CA ALA A 12 -10.31 10.07 25.16
C ALA A 12 -9.47 10.95 24.24
N HIS A 13 -8.55 11.74 24.81
CA HIS A 13 -7.64 12.59 24.04
C HIS A 13 -6.74 11.75 23.14
N ARG A 14 -6.17 10.65 23.65
CA ARG A 14 -5.34 9.74 22.84
C ARG A 14 -6.12 9.15 21.67
N GLU A 15 -7.36 8.73 21.91
CA GLU A 15 -8.19 8.15 20.84
C GLU A 15 -8.51 9.18 19.77
N VAL A 16 -8.79 10.41 20.14
CA VAL A 16 -9.01 11.50 19.19
C VAL A 16 -7.74 11.77 18.38
N CYS A 17 -6.57 11.79 19.04
CA CYS A 17 -5.29 12.00 18.36
C CYS A 17 -4.97 10.86 17.40
N LYS A 18 -5.23 9.60 17.78
CA LYS A 18 -5.05 8.44 16.91
C LYS A 18 -5.92 8.55 15.66
N ALA A 19 -7.20 8.90 15.84
CA ALA A 19 -8.14 9.04 14.73
C ALA A 19 -7.70 10.15 13.78
N ALA A 20 -7.27 11.28 14.33
CA ALA A 20 -6.79 12.41 13.53
C ALA A 20 -5.53 12.03 12.76
N LEU A 21 -4.59 11.34 13.40
CA LEU A 21 -3.36 10.89 12.78
C LEU A 21 -3.66 9.90 11.64
N GLN A 22 -4.58 8.96 11.86
CA GLN A 22 -4.98 8.00 10.83
C GLN A 22 -5.58 8.69 9.60
N LYS A 23 -6.43 9.68 9.81
CA LYS A 23 -7.00 10.46 8.73
C LYS A 23 -5.91 11.22 7.96
N TRP A 24 -4.95 11.78 8.68
CA TRP A 24 -3.84 12.51 8.09
C TRP A 24 -2.96 11.58 7.24
N ILE A 25 -2.59 10.40 7.78
CA ILE A 25 -1.78 9.41 7.08
C ILE A 25 -2.50 8.95 5.81
N THR A 26 -3.79 8.62 5.90
CA THR A 26 -4.58 8.18 4.76
C THR A 26 -4.65 9.25 3.69
N ARG A 27 -4.83 10.52 4.08
CA ARG A 27 -4.85 11.64 3.14
C ARG A 27 -3.52 11.82 2.45
N LYS A 28 -2.41 11.77 3.20
CA LYS A 28 -1.06 11.88 2.65
C LYS A 28 -0.76 10.72 1.70
N ALA A 29 -1.14 9.50 2.09
CA ALA A 29 -0.97 8.33 1.24
C ALA A 29 -1.73 8.50 -0.08
N ARG A 30 -2.98 8.96 -0.01
CA ARG A 30 -3.78 9.20 -1.22
C ARG A 30 -3.12 10.25 -2.12
N MET A 31 -2.63 11.34 -1.53
CA MET A 31 -2.00 12.43 -2.29
C MET A 31 -0.71 12.01 -2.98
N HIS A 32 0.05 11.08 -2.40
CA HIS A 32 1.35 10.66 -2.93
C HIS A 32 1.28 9.38 -3.74
N LEU A 33 0.54 8.38 -3.24
CA LEU A 33 0.57 7.04 -3.83
C LEU A 33 -0.32 6.92 -5.06
N LEU A 34 -1.50 7.52 -5.07
CA LEU A 34 -2.40 7.38 -6.22
C LEU A 34 -1.88 8.06 -7.48
N PRO A 35 -1.33 9.29 -7.42
CA PRO A 35 -0.70 9.86 -8.61
C PRO A 35 0.51 9.03 -9.08
N TRP A 36 1.28 8.48 -8.14
CA TRP A 36 2.42 7.64 -8.48
C TRP A 36 1.98 6.35 -9.17
N LEU A 37 0.93 5.70 -8.63
CA LEU A 37 0.35 4.51 -9.27
C LEU A 37 -0.10 4.82 -10.70
N ARG A 38 -0.78 5.93 -10.91
CA ARG A 38 -1.22 6.35 -12.24
C ARG A 38 -0.03 6.56 -13.17
N SER A 39 1.02 7.18 -12.67
CA SER A 39 2.24 7.42 -13.44
C SER A 39 2.91 6.12 -13.87
N VAL A 40 3.06 5.16 -12.94
CA VAL A 40 3.66 3.86 -13.25
C VAL A 40 2.76 3.07 -14.20
N SER A 41 1.45 3.10 -13.99
CA SER A 41 0.46 2.47 -14.87
C SER A 41 0.61 2.97 -16.31
N HIS A 42 0.75 4.26 -16.48
CA HIS A 42 0.94 4.88 -17.79
C HIS A 42 2.29 4.48 -18.40
N GLU A 43 3.34 4.53 -17.61
CA GLU A 43 4.70 4.16 -18.03
C GLU A 43 4.75 2.72 -18.55
N LEU A 44 4.11 1.79 -17.85
CA LEU A 44 4.15 0.37 -18.17
C LEU A 44 3.03 -0.10 -19.10
N HIS A 45 2.10 0.79 -19.44
CA HIS A 45 0.91 0.47 -20.25
C HIS A 45 0.06 -0.63 -19.60
N LEU A 46 -0.12 -0.55 -18.27
CA LEU A 46 -0.94 -1.47 -17.49
C LEU A 46 -2.11 -0.70 -16.86
N PRO A 47 -3.20 -0.50 -17.58
CA PRO A 47 -4.32 0.29 -17.05
C PRO A 47 -5.06 -0.44 -15.95
N PHE A 48 -5.64 0.33 -15.02
CA PHE A 48 -6.49 -0.18 -13.95
C PHE A 48 -7.77 0.65 -13.89
N GLU A 49 -8.83 0.08 -13.29
CA GLU A 49 -10.15 0.73 -13.27
C GLU A 49 -10.28 1.73 -12.13
N ASP A 50 -9.83 1.36 -10.94
CA ASP A 50 -9.98 2.19 -9.76
C ASP A 50 -8.88 1.87 -8.77
N ALA A 51 -8.64 2.80 -7.83
CA ALA A 51 -7.65 2.61 -6.79
C ALA A 51 -8.08 3.30 -5.51
N SER A 52 -7.72 2.70 -4.38
CA SER A 52 -8.05 3.24 -3.08
C SER A 52 -6.90 3.02 -2.10
N ILE A 53 -6.89 3.83 -1.05
CA ILE A 53 -5.95 3.68 0.05
C ILE A 53 -6.71 3.00 1.20
N ARG A 54 -6.10 1.97 1.76
CA ARG A 54 -6.69 1.22 2.86
C ARG A 54 -5.68 1.04 3.98
N ARG A 55 -6.19 0.70 5.14
CA ARG A 55 -5.39 0.34 6.31
C ARG A 55 -5.49 -1.17 6.48
N GLN A 56 -4.53 -1.89 5.91
CA GLN A 56 -4.51 -3.35 5.96
C GLN A 56 -3.44 -3.82 6.96
N LYS A 57 -3.68 -4.97 7.59
CA LYS A 57 -2.75 -5.52 8.60
C LYS A 57 -1.71 -6.44 7.98
N THR A 58 -2.05 -7.15 6.91
CA THR A 58 -1.22 -8.24 6.39
C THR A 58 -0.78 -8.06 4.94
N ARG A 59 -1.24 -7.02 4.26
CA ARG A 59 -0.94 -6.80 2.84
C ARG A 59 -0.47 -5.38 2.60
N TRP A 60 0.53 -5.25 1.75
CA TRP A 60 0.96 -3.94 1.26
C TRP A 60 0.02 -3.41 0.17
N GLY A 61 -0.60 -4.30 -0.57
CA GLY A 61 -1.55 -3.94 -1.60
C GLY A 61 -2.32 -5.16 -2.08
N SER A 62 -3.29 -4.93 -2.95
CA SER A 62 -4.06 -5.99 -3.59
C SER A 62 -4.66 -5.49 -4.90
N CYS A 63 -5.05 -6.43 -5.76
CA CYS A 63 -5.72 -6.12 -7.01
C CYS A 63 -6.86 -7.12 -7.19
N SER A 64 -8.05 -6.62 -7.48
CA SER A 64 -9.23 -7.46 -7.70
C SER A 64 -9.33 -7.90 -9.16
N ALA A 65 -10.21 -8.86 -9.42
CA ALA A 65 -10.51 -9.34 -10.77
C ALA A 65 -11.07 -8.21 -11.66
N THR A 66 -11.67 -7.18 -11.05
CA THR A 66 -12.19 -6.02 -11.78
C THR A 66 -11.15 -4.91 -11.96
N LYS A 67 -9.88 -5.19 -11.70
CA LYS A 67 -8.77 -4.25 -11.84
C LYS A 67 -8.86 -3.07 -10.88
N THR A 68 -9.40 -3.30 -9.70
CA THR A 68 -9.40 -2.31 -8.61
C THR A 68 -8.21 -2.58 -7.70
N ILE A 69 -7.35 -1.60 -7.55
CA ILE A 69 -6.12 -1.71 -6.77
C ILE A 69 -6.30 -1.03 -5.43
N SER A 70 -5.96 -1.74 -4.35
CA SER A 70 -5.94 -1.18 -2.99
C SER A 70 -4.49 -1.11 -2.54
N LEU A 71 -4.09 0.03 -1.99
CA LEU A 71 -2.75 0.26 -1.48
C LEU A 71 -2.82 0.57 0.01
N ASN A 72 -1.88 0.00 0.77
CA ASN A 72 -1.80 0.23 2.20
C ASN A 72 -1.20 1.62 2.47
N CYS A 73 -1.84 2.39 3.35
CA CYS A 73 -1.33 3.72 3.72
C CYS A 73 0.08 3.66 4.30
N LYS A 74 0.49 2.53 4.89
CA LYS A 74 1.82 2.34 5.45
C LYS A 74 2.93 2.32 4.39
N LEU A 75 2.58 2.25 3.11
CA LEU A 75 3.56 2.40 2.03
C LEU A 75 4.31 3.73 2.11
N LEU A 76 3.72 4.75 2.72
CA LEU A 76 4.40 6.03 2.94
C LEU A 76 5.71 5.89 3.71
N PHE A 77 5.84 4.84 4.53
CA PHE A 77 7.00 4.64 5.40
C PHE A 77 8.04 3.68 4.83
N LEU A 78 7.81 3.16 3.63
CA LEU A 78 8.76 2.29 2.96
C LEU A 78 9.70 3.08 2.04
N PRO A 79 10.92 2.57 1.81
CA PRO A 79 11.79 3.14 0.79
C PRO A 79 11.10 3.19 -0.58
N SER A 80 11.39 4.22 -1.36
CA SER A 80 10.70 4.46 -2.63
C SER A 80 10.85 3.32 -3.63
N HIS A 81 12.00 2.64 -3.65
CA HIS A 81 12.21 1.52 -4.58
C HIS A 81 11.32 0.31 -4.24
N LEU A 82 11.02 0.09 -2.96
CA LEU A 82 10.10 -0.96 -2.54
C LEU A 82 8.66 -0.58 -2.85
N VAL A 83 8.30 0.68 -2.67
CA VAL A 83 6.97 1.16 -3.04
C VAL A 83 6.74 0.98 -4.53
N ARG A 84 7.69 1.42 -5.36
CA ARG A 84 7.58 1.26 -6.81
C ARG A 84 7.38 -0.21 -7.18
N TYR A 85 8.13 -1.11 -6.55
CA TYR A 85 7.98 -2.54 -6.80
C TYR A 85 6.56 -3.02 -6.48
N ILE A 86 5.99 -2.59 -5.36
CA ILE A 86 4.63 -2.94 -4.98
C ILE A 86 3.63 -2.43 -6.02
N LEU A 87 3.79 -1.20 -6.49
CA LEU A 87 2.92 -0.65 -7.53
C LEU A 87 2.97 -1.50 -8.81
N ILE A 88 4.17 -1.91 -9.22
CA ILE A 88 4.37 -2.78 -10.39
C ILE A 88 3.70 -4.13 -10.16
N HIS A 89 3.91 -4.72 -8.97
CA HIS A 89 3.34 -6.01 -8.60
C HIS A 89 1.81 -6.00 -8.72
N GLU A 90 1.16 -4.98 -8.14
CA GLU A 90 -0.30 -4.88 -8.21
C GLU A 90 -0.79 -4.59 -9.63
N LEU A 91 -0.08 -3.77 -10.39
CA LEU A 91 -0.43 -3.50 -11.78
C LEU A 91 -0.32 -4.76 -12.64
N CYS A 92 0.66 -5.61 -12.39
CA CYS A 92 0.80 -6.88 -13.11
C CYS A 92 -0.38 -7.81 -12.85
N HIS A 93 -1.03 -7.70 -11.70
CA HIS A 93 -2.25 -8.44 -11.40
C HIS A 93 -3.44 -8.03 -12.26
N THR A 94 -3.40 -6.89 -12.92
CA THR A 94 -4.45 -6.52 -13.88
C THR A 94 -4.45 -7.44 -15.11
N ILE A 95 -3.31 -8.08 -15.38
CA ILE A 95 -3.16 -9.03 -16.50
C ILE A 95 -3.23 -10.47 -16.00
N HIS A 96 -2.53 -10.78 -14.90
CA HIS A 96 -2.46 -12.12 -14.33
C HIS A 96 -2.86 -12.06 -12.87
N LEU A 97 -4.08 -12.47 -12.55
CA LEU A 97 -4.62 -12.35 -11.20
C LEU A 97 -3.88 -13.22 -10.19
N ASN A 98 -3.46 -14.42 -10.60
CA ASN A 98 -2.75 -15.36 -9.73
C ASN A 98 -1.24 -15.20 -9.89
N HIS A 99 -0.49 -15.63 -8.87
CA HIS A 99 0.99 -15.63 -8.89
C HIS A 99 1.51 -16.79 -9.73
N SER A 100 1.09 -16.83 -11.00
CA SER A 100 1.48 -17.85 -11.97
C SER A 100 2.87 -17.57 -12.53
N ARG A 101 3.40 -18.50 -13.33
CA ARG A 101 4.66 -18.29 -14.02
C ARG A 101 4.58 -17.07 -14.94
N GLN A 102 3.46 -16.88 -15.62
CA GLN A 102 3.23 -15.73 -16.49
C GLN A 102 3.26 -14.42 -15.71
N PHE A 103 2.66 -14.42 -14.50
CA PHE A 103 2.69 -13.25 -13.62
C PHE A 103 4.13 -12.87 -13.29
N TRP A 104 4.92 -13.82 -12.79
CA TRP A 104 6.30 -13.54 -12.40
C TRP A 104 7.19 -13.19 -13.59
N SER A 105 6.90 -13.74 -14.75
CA SER A 105 7.59 -13.37 -15.98
C SER A 105 7.33 -11.91 -16.34
N LEU A 106 6.08 -11.47 -16.18
CA LEU A 106 5.70 -10.07 -16.42
C LEU A 106 6.37 -9.14 -15.41
N VAL A 107 6.31 -9.48 -14.12
CA VAL A 107 6.98 -8.70 -13.08
C VAL A 107 8.47 -8.58 -13.35
N GLY A 108 9.12 -9.71 -13.68
CA GLY A 108 10.55 -9.75 -13.97
C GLY A 108 10.94 -8.95 -15.19
N SER A 109 10.04 -8.78 -16.15
CA SER A 109 10.31 -7.96 -17.33
C SER A 109 10.44 -6.48 -16.99
N TYR A 110 9.74 -6.02 -15.95
CA TYR A 110 9.83 -4.64 -15.46
C TYR A 110 10.85 -4.47 -14.34
N GLU A 111 11.00 -5.50 -13.49
CA GLU A 111 11.92 -5.49 -12.35
C GLU A 111 12.69 -6.80 -12.32
N PRO A 112 13.86 -6.85 -12.97
CA PRO A 112 14.67 -8.08 -12.96
C PRO A 112 15.08 -8.54 -11.56
N ASP A 113 15.18 -7.61 -10.60
CA ASP A 113 15.58 -7.88 -9.22
C ASP A 113 14.40 -8.20 -8.31
N TYR A 114 13.25 -8.57 -8.87
CA TYR A 114 12.02 -8.73 -8.09
C TYR A 114 12.13 -9.69 -6.91
N ARG A 115 12.98 -10.72 -7.02
CA ARG A 115 13.17 -11.67 -5.92
C ARG A 115 13.80 -11.04 -4.70
N GLN A 116 14.80 -10.19 -4.91
CA GLN A 116 15.45 -9.44 -3.83
C GLN A 116 14.50 -8.42 -3.21
N LEU A 117 13.69 -7.77 -4.04
CA LEU A 117 12.70 -6.80 -3.58
C LEU A 117 11.61 -7.49 -2.75
N ASP A 118 11.13 -8.64 -3.19
CA ASP A 118 10.17 -9.46 -2.45
C ASP A 118 10.73 -9.86 -1.08
N ASP A 119 11.98 -10.30 -1.04
CA ASP A 119 12.64 -10.70 0.21
C ASP A 119 12.75 -9.51 1.17
N SER A 120 13.08 -8.33 0.65
CA SER A 120 13.15 -7.10 1.45
C SER A 120 11.78 -6.74 2.03
N LEU A 121 10.70 -6.98 1.28
CA LEU A 121 9.34 -6.72 1.76
C LEU A 121 8.91 -7.69 2.84
N ARG A 122 9.36 -8.93 2.80
CA ARG A 122 9.09 -9.90 3.87
C ARG A 122 9.76 -9.48 5.17
N ASP A 123 10.95 -8.88 5.07
CA ASP A 123 11.68 -8.39 6.24
C ASP A 123 11.05 -7.11 6.79
N ALA A 124 10.43 -6.30 5.94
CA ALA A 124 9.72 -5.09 6.34
C ALA A 124 8.28 -5.45 6.74
N ARG A 125 8.10 -5.82 8.00
CA ARG A 125 6.81 -6.30 8.50
C ARG A 125 5.80 -5.17 8.69
N LEU A 126 4.53 -5.52 8.48
CA LEU A 126 3.40 -4.64 8.77
C LEU A 126 3.03 -4.72 10.24
N TYR A 127 2.95 -3.58 10.91
CA TYR A 127 2.52 -3.50 12.30
C TYR A 127 1.27 -2.65 12.46
#